data_7aa79377d48c748212530491695b1d46
#
_entry.id   7aa79377d48c748212530491695b1d46
#
_cell.length_a   1.000
_cell.length_b   1.000
_cell.length_c   1.000
_cell.angle_alpha   90.00
_cell.angle_beta   90.00
_cell.angle_gamma   90.00
#
_symmetry.space_group_name_H-M   'P 1'
#
loop_
_entity.id
_entity.type
_entity.pdbx_description
1 polymer ?
#
loop_
_entity_poly.entity_id
_entity_poly.type
_entity_poly.pdbx_seq_one_letter_code
_entity_poly.pdbx_strand_id
1 'polypeptide(L)'
;MRTPKRLYAQQRLIYQPELLTCPHCGDLLVLGNSLAWNKTVQTLDRVLSVASRPGRCPNETCAGARLRLLSAEAQRLALPHATYGYAVLVRLGWWRDQHHATYREMHTDLAAQVRISESHVRYLSQQLSLPLLACHERQHRDHLSQIAQQQGGLIIARDGLAPQGGEPQIGFIRALTSGLT
;
A
#
# COMPACT_ATOMS: atom_id res chain seq x y z
N MET A 1 -12.02 -29.46 -2.55
CA MET A 1 -11.69 -28.12 -3.09
C MET A 1 -12.77 -27.15 -2.57
N ARG A 2 -12.43 -26.21 -1.67
CA ARG A 2 -13.41 -25.20 -1.22
C ARG A 2 -13.52 -24.12 -2.30
N THR A 3 -14.73 -23.98 -2.86
CA THR A 3 -15.03 -22.90 -3.81
C THR A 3 -14.76 -21.56 -3.10
N PRO A 4 -13.89 -20.71 -3.63
CA PRO A 4 -13.66 -19.42 -3.01
C PRO A 4 -14.97 -18.63 -3.01
N LYS A 5 -15.48 -18.30 -1.82
CA LYS A 5 -16.67 -17.47 -1.71
C LYS A 5 -16.38 -16.13 -2.39
N ARG A 6 -17.07 -15.84 -3.48
CA ARG A 6 -16.93 -14.58 -4.24
C ARG A 6 -17.14 -13.37 -3.33
N LEU A 7 -16.27 -12.39 -3.44
CA LEU A 7 -16.46 -11.08 -2.85
C LEU A 7 -17.36 -10.27 -3.77
N TYR A 8 -18.46 -9.79 -3.25
CA TYR A 8 -19.36 -8.91 -4.00
C TYR A 8 -19.00 -7.46 -3.70
N ALA A 9 -18.65 -6.71 -4.74
CA ALA A 9 -18.37 -5.30 -4.62
C ALA A 9 -19.67 -4.52 -4.33
N GLN A 10 -19.63 -3.66 -3.34
CA GLN A 10 -20.74 -2.77 -2.97
C GLN A 10 -20.80 -1.54 -3.88
N GLN A 11 -19.65 -1.15 -4.44
CA GLN A 11 -19.51 0.01 -5.30
C GLN A 11 -18.49 -0.28 -6.41
N ARG A 12 -18.77 0.24 -7.61
CA ARG A 12 -17.83 0.22 -8.73
C ARG A 12 -17.26 1.61 -8.96
N LEU A 13 -15.92 1.69 -9.01
CA LEU A 13 -15.17 2.91 -9.29
C LEU A 13 -14.35 2.71 -10.56
N ILE A 14 -14.45 3.67 -11.49
CA ILE A 14 -13.65 3.69 -12.71
C ILE A 14 -12.81 4.97 -12.68
N TYR A 15 -11.51 4.79 -12.58
CA TYR A 15 -10.54 5.86 -12.52
C TYR A 15 -9.97 6.18 -13.90
N GLN A 16 -9.57 7.44 -14.08
CA GLN A 16 -8.87 7.95 -15.25
C GLN A 16 -7.63 8.69 -14.75
N PRO A 17 -6.58 8.88 -15.58
CA PRO A 17 -5.44 9.68 -15.19
C PRO A 17 -5.89 11.09 -14.78
N GLU A 18 -5.30 11.62 -13.73
CA GLU A 18 -5.54 12.99 -13.26
C GLU A 18 -4.90 14.03 -14.21
N LEU A 19 -3.84 13.63 -14.91
CA LEU A 19 -3.22 14.44 -15.96
C LEU A 19 -4.01 14.30 -17.25
N LEU A 20 -4.47 15.41 -17.78
CA LEU A 20 -5.16 15.46 -19.08
C LEU A 20 -4.18 15.56 -20.25
N THR A 21 -2.95 15.99 -20.01
CA THR A 21 -1.92 16.21 -21.02
C THR A 21 -0.70 15.32 -20.80
N CYS A 22 0.01 15.03 -21.85
CA CYS A 22 1.26 14.28 -21.81
C CYS A 22 2.36 15.09 -21.11
N PRO A 23 3.03 14.55 -20.08
CA PRO A 23 4.09 15.27 -19.36
C PRO A 23 5.35 15.52 -20.20
N HIS A 24 5.48 14.88 -21.37
CA HIS A 24 6.65 15.02 -22.23
C HIS A 24 6.46 16.01 -23.38
N CYS A 25 5.28 16.05 -24.00
CA CYS A 25 5.02 16.92 -25.17
C CYS A 25 3.86 17.90 -24.97
N GLY A 26 3.08 17.77 -23.89
CA GLY A 26 1.94 18.66 -23.64
C GLY A 26 0.65 18.29 -24.40
N ASP A 27 0.67 17.35 -25.35
CA ASP A 27 -0.52 16.95 -26.10
C ASP A 27 -1.58 16.32 -25.20
N LEU A 28 -2.85 16.49 -25.56
CA LEU A 28 -3.96 15.87 -24.86
C LEU A 28 -3.86 14.35 -24.91
N LEU A 29 -4.04 13.71 -23.76
CA LEU A 29 -4.03 12.25 -23.66
C LEU A 29 -5.30 11.66 -24.25
N VAL A 30 -5.15 10.57 -24.98
CA VAL A 30 -6.27 9.75 -25.46
C VAL A 30 -6.53 8.64 -24.44
N LEU A 31 -7.77 8.60 -23.94
CA LEU A 31 -8.18 7.54 -23.02
C LEU A 31 -8.38 6.22 -23.78
N GLY A 32 -7.77 5.17 -23.26
CA GLY A 32 -7.95 3.82 -23.81
C GLY A 32 -9.37 3.30 -23.61
N ASN A 33 -9.90 2.58 -24.59
CA ASN A 33 -11.21 1.92 -24.49
C ASN A 33 -11.16 0.69 -23.57
N SER A 34 -10.00 0.06 -23.41
CA SER A 34 -9.77 -1.08 -22.54
C SER A 34 -9.36 -0.64 -21.14
N LEU A 35 -9.77 -1.40 -20.14
CA LEU A 35 -9.31 -1.22 -18.77
C LEU A 35 -7.88 -1.73 -18.64
N ALA A 36 -6.98 -0.94 -18.05
CA ALA A 36 -5.62 -1.37 -17.76
C ALA A 36 -5.61 -2.46 -16.70
N TRP A 37 -6.51 -2.33 -15.73
CA TRP A 37 -6.79 -3.36 -14.73
C TRP A 37 -8.22 -3.18 -14.18
N ASN A 38 -8.75 -4.30 -13.69
CA ASN A 38 -10.05 -4.37 -13.02
C ASN A 38 -9.92 -5.39 -11.90
N LYS A 39 -10.10 -4.95 -10.66
CA LYS A 39 -9.94 -5.79 -9.48
C LYS A 39 -10.94 -5.46 -8.39
N THR A 40 -11.18 -6.45 -7.51
CA THR A 40 -11.93 -6.23 -6.28
C THR A 40 -10.96 -5.89 -5.16
N VAL A 41 -11.20 -4.78 -4.46
CA VAL A 41 -10.40 -4.29 -3.34
C VAL A 41 -11.27 -4.25 -2.09
N GLN A 42 -10.82 -4.91 -1.02
CA GLN A 42 -11.39 -4.79 0.31
C GLN A 42 -10.68 -3.65 1.05
N THR A 43 -11.44 -2.66 1.47
CA THR A 43 -11.01 -1.62 2.43
C THR A 43 -11.56 -1.95 3.82
N LEU A 44 -11.28 -1.15 4.82
CA LEU A 44 -11.85 -1.33 6.16
C LEU A 44 -13.37 -1.09 6.19
N ASP A 45 -13.89 -0.27 5.25
CA ASP A 45 -15.30 0.15 5.26
C ASP A 45 -16.16 -0.65 4.28
N ARG A 46 -15.59 -1.08 3.15
CA ARG A 46 -16.37 -1.65 2.05
C ARG A 46 -15.54 -2.48 1.08
N VAL A 47 -16.25 -3.20 0.21
CA VAL A 47 -15.66 -3.92 -0.92
C VAL A 47 -15.92 -3.13 -2.19
N LEU A 48 -14.86 -2.78 -2.92
CA LEU A 48 -14.89 -1.98 -4.13
C LEU A 48 -14.53 -2.82 -5.35
N SER A 49 -15.25 -2.62 -6.46
CA SER A 49 -14.79 -3.03 -7.79
C SER A 49 -14.08 -1.84 -8.42
N VAL A 50 -12.76 -1.93 -8.55
CA VAL A 50 -11.93 -0.81 -9.00
C VAL A 50 -11.35 -1.12 -10.36
N ALA A 51 -11.54 -0.21 -11.30
CA ALA A 51 -11.01 -0.30 -12.65
C ALA A 51 -10.29 1.00 -13.01
N SER A 52 -9.29 0.92 -13.89
CA SER A 52 -8.58 2.09 -14.38
C SER A 52 -8.49 2.07 -15.90
N ARG A 53 -8.85 3.18 -16.55
CA ARG A 53 -8.61 3.44 -17.96
C ARG A 53 -7.25 4.12 -18.11
N PRO A 54 -6.34 3.63 -18.97
CA PRO A 54 -5.06 4.28 -19.21
C PRO A 54 -5.22 5.46 -20.13
N GLY A 55 -4.45 6.53 -19.88
CA GLY A 55 -4.19 7.59 -20.84
C GLY A 55 -2.94 7.26 -21.66
N ARG A 56 -2.93 7.61 -22.94
CA ARG A 56 -1.81 7.45 -23.85
C ARG A 56 -1.56 8.73 -24.61
N CYS A 57 -0.30 9.04 -24.83
CA CYS A 57 0.08 10.13 -25.72
C CYS A 57 -0.25 9.77 -27.19
N PRO A 58 -0.97 10.63 -27.95
CA PRO A 58 -1.25 10.38 -29.35
C PRO A 58 -0.04 10.60 -30.27
N ASN A 59 0.94 11.35 -29.81
CA ASN A 59 2.15 11.64 -30.57
C ASN A 59 3.12 10.47 -30.56
N GLU A 60 3.21 9.74 -31.65
CA GLU A 60 4.03 8.53 -31.76
C GLU A 60 5.54 8.79 -31.64
N THR A 61 5.99 10.01 -31.92
CA THR A 61 7.41 10.42 -31.82
C THR A 61 7.79 10.88 -30.41
N CYS A 62 6.80 11.05 -29.53
CA CYS A 62 7.02 11.48 -28.16
C CYS A 62 7.67 10.38 -27.32
N ALA A 63 8.60 10.73 -26.44
CA ALA A 63 9.17 9.80 -25.48
C ALA A 63 8.10 9.12 -24.56
N GLY A 64 6.94 9.78 -24.37
CA GLY A 64 5.79 9.28 -23.65
C GLY A 64 4.81 8.40 -24.44
N ALA A 65 5.01 8.20 -25.75
CA ALA A 65 4.05 7.51 -26.62
C ALA A 65 3.72 6.08 -26.18
N ARG A 66 4.69 5.36 -25.61
CA ARG A 66 4.55 3.98 -25.14
C ARG A 66 4.12 3.87 -23.68
N LEU A 67 4.10 4.97 -22.95
CA LEU A 67 3.75 4.99 -21.54
C LEU A 67 2.23 4.94 -21.38
N ARG A 68 1.78 4.12 -20.42
CA ARG A 68 0.39 4.09 -19.98
C ARG A 68 0.30 4.91 -18.69
N LEU A 69 -0.31 6.06 -18.79
CA LEU A 69 -0.57 6.87 -17.60
C LEU A 69 -1.82 6.34 -16.90
N LEU A 70 -1.67 5.97 -15.66
CA LEU A 70 -2.73 5.43 -14.81
C LEU A 70 -3.07 6.46 -13.73
N SER A 71 -4.28 6.37 -13.20
CA SER A 71 -4.69 7.19 -12.06
C SER A 71 -3.82 6.92 -10.84
N ALA A 72 -3.27 7.97 -10.26
CA ALA A 72 -2.53 7.92 -8.99
C ALA A 72 -3.47 7.62 -7.81
N GLU A 73 -4.71 8.14 -7.84
CA GLU A 73 -5.73 7.83 -6.82
C GLU A 73 -6.07 6.34 -6.81
N ALA A 74 -6.24 5.74 -7.99
CA ALA A 74 -6.48 4.31 -8.09
C ALA A 74 -5.32 3.47 -7.54
N GLN A 75 -4.08 3.93 -7.75
CA GLN A 75 -2.88 3.27 -7.23
C GLN A 75 -2.75 3.42 -5.71
N ARG A 76 -3.25 4.52 -5.14
CA ARG A 76 -3.26 4.74 -3.67
C ARG A 76 -4.26 3.88 -2.92
N LEU A 77 -5.19 3.21 -3.58
CA LEU A 77 -6.15 2.32 -2.91
C LEU A 77 -5.55 1.00 -2.49
N ALA A 78 -4.74 0.39 -3.35
CA ALA A 78 -4.14 -0.91 -3.10
C ALA A 78 -2.97 -1.17 -4.04
N LEU A 79 -2.05 -2.03 -3.62
CA LEU A 79 -0.96 -2.54 -4.46
C LEU A 79 -1.49 -3.16 -5.77
N PRO A 80 -0.71 -3.14 -6.86
CA PRO A 80 -1.02 -3.90 -8.06
C PRO A 80 -1.32 -5.36 -7.70
N HIS A 81 -2.39 -5.92 -8.27
CA HIS A 81 -2.83 -7.30 -8.04
C HIS A 81 -3.25 -7.65 -6.59
N ALA A 82 -3.24 -6.70 -5.65
CA ALA A 82 -3.70 -6.93 -4.28
C ALA A 82 -5.23 -6.83 -4.16
N THR A 83 -5.81 -7.72 -3.35
CA THR A 83 -7.24 -7.70 -2.99
C THR A 83 -7.50 -6.80 -1.79
N TYR A 84 -6.50 -6.52 -0.97
CA TYR A 84 -6.61 -5.70 0.23
C TYR A 84 -6.06 -4.30 -0.03
N GLY A 85 -6.82 -3.29 0.41
CA GLY A 85 -6.41 -1.90 0.32
C GLY A 85 -5.30 -1.55 1.31
N TYR A 86 -4.59 -0.45 1.04
CA TYR A 86 -3.53 0.04 1.94
C TYR A 86 -4.03 0.29 3.37
N ALA A 87 -5.29 0.73 3.55
CA ALA A 87 -5.86 0.92 4.87
C ALA A 87 -5.82 -0.37 5.73
N VAL A 88 -6.05 -1.54 5.10
CA VAL A 88 -5.95 -2.84 5.78
C VAL A 88 -4.49 -3.13 6.17
N LEU A 89 -3.52 -2.86 5.27
CA LEU A 89 -2.10 -3.07 5.55
C LEU A 89 -1.59 -2.15 6.66
N VAL A 90 -2.00 -0.88 6.62
CA VAL A 90 -1.67 0.11 7.65
C VAL A 90 -2.25 -0.31 9.01
N ARG A 91 -3.50 -0.78 9.02
CA ARG A 91 -4.15 -1.28 10.26
C ARG A 91 -3.38 -2.46 10.85
N LEU A 92 -2.94 -3.41 10.02
CA LEU A 92 -2.12 -4.55 10.45
C LEU A 92 -0.77 -4.10 11.02
N GLY A 93 -0.08 -3.20 10.32
CA GLY A 93 1.19 -2.64 10.78
C GLY A 93 1.03 -1.92 12.13
N TRP A 94 -0.01 -1.09 12.25
CA TRP A 94 -0.30 -0.34 13.47
C TRP A 94 -0.58 -1.26 14.67
N TRP A 95 -1.43 -2.29 14.50
CA TRP A 95 -1.69 -3.28 15.56
C TRP A 95 -0.43 -4.01 15.97
N ARG A 96 0.39 -4.41 15.01
CA ARG A 96 1.63 -5.13 15.27
C ARG A 96 2.66 -4.26 15.98
N ASP A 97 2.82 -3.02 15.53
CA ASP A 97 3.83 -2.09 16.03
C ASP A 97 3.44 -1.43 17.37
N GLN A 98 2.21 -0.89 17.46
CA GLN A 98 1.80 -0.12 18.66
C GLN A 98 1.25 -1.00 19.78
N HIS A 99 0.60 -2.11 19.46
CA HIS A 99 -0.06 -2.96 20.44
C HIS A 99 0.62 -4.31 20.61
N HIS A 100 1.70 -4.58 19.87
CA HIS A 100 2.39 -5.87 19.88
C HIS A 100 1.43 -7.08 19.70
N ALA A 101 0.34 -6.85 18.96
CA ALA A 101 -0.75 -7.80 18.81
C ALA A 101 -0.31 -9.06 18.08
N THR A 102 -0.86 -10.17 18.50
CA THR A 102 -0.70 -11.47 17.83
C THR A 102 -1.49 -11.51 16.52
N TYR A 103 -1.15 -12.41 15.61
CA TYR A 103 -1.91 -12.57 14.35
C TYR A 103 -3.36 -12.95 14.60
N ARG A 104 -3.64 -13.68 15.66
CA ARG A 104 -5.00 -14.05 16.07
C ARG A 104 -5.80 -12.83 16.52
N GLU A 105 -5.22 -11.94 17.32
CA GLU A 105 -5.86 -10.69 17.75
C GLU A 105 -6.11 -9.77 16.56
N MET A 106 -5.09 -9.58 15.68
CA MET A 106 -5.24 -8.81 14.45
C MET A 106 -6.33 -9.39 13.53
N HIS A 107 -6.42 -10.72 13.42
CA HIS A 107 -7.48 -11.37 12.67
C HIS A 107 -8.85 -11.10 13.28
N THR A 108 -8.98 -11.18 14.60
CA THR A 108 -10.25 -10.93 15.32
C THR A 108 -10.73 -9.49 15.10
N ASP A 109 -9.82 -8.52 15.18
CA ASP A 109 -10.12 -7.10 14.90
C ASP A 109 -10.59 -6.89 13.44
N LEU A 110 -9.86 -7.43 12.48
CA LEU A 110 -10.15 -7.24 11.06
C LEU A 110 -11.36 -8.05 10.57
N ALA A 111 -11.64 -9.21 11.15
CA ALA A 111 -12.68 -10.11 10.67
C ALA A 111 -14.09 -9.51 10.73
N ALA A 112 -14.29 -8.49 11.57
CA ALA A 112 -15.54 -7.73 11.65
C ALA A 112 -15.78 -6.84 10.41
N GLN A 113 -14.72 -6.42 9.73
CA GLN A 113 -14.76 -5.44 8.62
C GLN A 113 -14.29 -6.05 7.30
N VAL A 114 -13.30 -6.93 7.36
CA VAL A 114 -12.61 -7.47 6.18
C VAL A 114 -12.69 -8.99 6.19
N ARG A 115 -13.03 -9.55 5.06
CA ARG A 115 -13.03 -11.01 4.90
C ARG A 115 -11.61 -11.51 4.67
N ILE A 116 -10.99 -11.96 5.75
CA ILE A 116 -9.59 -12.40 5.79
C ILE A 116 -9.48 -13.66 6.66
N SER A 117 -8.47 -14.48 6.46
CA SER A 117 -8.11 -15.58 7.34
C SER A 117 -6.89 -15.21 8.16
N GLU A 118 -6.69 -15.86 9.32
CA GLU A 118 -5.50 -15.64 10.16
C GLU A 118 -4.19 -15.90 9.40
N SER A 119 -4.14 -16.97 8.60
CA SER A 119 -2.98 -17.27 7.76
C SER A 119 -2.68 -16.15 6.75
N HIS A 120 -3.73 -15.49 6.25
CA HIS A 120 -3.56 -14.39 5.32
C HIS A 120 -3.17 -13.08 6.03
N VAL A 121 -3.64 -12.85 7.26
CA VAL A 121 -3.16 -11.78 8.14
C VAL A 121 -1.65 -11.90 8.35
N ARG A 122 -1.19 -13.10 8.69
CA ARG A 122 0.25 -13.40 8.82
C ARG A 122 1.02 -13.09 7.54
N TYR A 123 0.53 -13.58 6.39
CA TYR A 123 1.13 -13.32 5.09
C TYR A 123 1.24 -11.82 4.79
N LEU A 124 0.15 -11.06 4.95
CA LEU A 124 0.14 -9.62 4.70
C LEU A 124 1.09 -8.86 5.62
N SER A 125 1.13 -9.22 6.89
CA SER A 125 2.04 -8.61 7.86
C SER A 125 3.50 -8.84 7.48
N GLN A 126 3.88 -10.07 7.18
CA GLN A 126 5.28 -10.42 6.89
C GLN A 126 5.74 -9.99 5.50
N GLN A 127 4.89 -10.16 4.48
CA GLN A 127 5.28 -9.98 3.10
C GLN A 127 4.99 -8.58 2.53
N LEU A 128 4.10 -7.83 3.15
CA LEU A 128 3.73 -6.50 2.65
C LEU A 128 3.97 -5.39 3.67
N SER A 129 3.51 -5.52 4.91
CA SER A 129 3.62 -4.42 5.88
C SER A 129 5.08 -4.13 6.25
N LEU A 130 5.87 -5.16 6.54
CA LEU A 130 7.29 -4.98 6.87
C LEU A 130 8.11 -4.41 5.70
N PRO A 131 8.01 -4.93 4.45
CA PRO A 131 8.67 -4.32 3.31
C PRO A 131 8.24 -2.89 3.02
N LEU A 132 6.97 -2.53 3.24
CA LEU A 132 6.50 -1.15 3.08
C LEU A 132 7.14 -0.21 4.10
N LEU A 133 7.25 -0.64 5.36
CA LEU A 133 7.96 0.11 6.40
C LEU A 133 9.44 0.29 6.04
N ALA A 134 10.12 -0.76 5.58
CA ALA A 134 11.51 -0.68 5.14
C ALA A 134 11.70 0.26 3.95
N CYS A 135 10.74 0.32 3.01
CA CYS A 135 10.75 1.30 1.92
C CYS A 135 10.58 2.73 2.44
N HIS A 136 9.67 2.94 3.39
CA HIS A 136 9.46 4.24 4.02
C HIS A 136 10.72 4.75 4.71
N GLU A 137 11.38 3.93 5.52
CA GLU A 137 12.66 4.27 6.16
C GLU A 137 13.73 4.68 5.14
N ARG A 138 13.85 3.91 4.05
CA ARG A 138 14.81 4.19 2.99
C ARG A 138 14.56 5.56 2.33
N GLN A 139 13.30 5.89 2.07
CA GLN A 139 12.91 7.17 1.47
C GLN A 139 13.19 8.36 2.39
N HIS A 140 13.15 8.16 3.71
CA HIS A 140 13.36 9.22 4.70
C HIS A 140 14.78 9.28 5.25
N ARG A 141 15.70 8.43 4.76
CA ARG A 141 17.09 8.35 5.27
C ARG A 141 17.81 9.69 5.21
N ASP A 142 17.69 10.39 4.09
CA ASP A 142 18.37 11.68 3.90
C ASP A 142 17.84 12.74 4.86
N HIS A 143 16.51 12.76 5.05
CA HIS A 143 15.88 13.64 6.02
C HIS A 143 16.30 13.35 7.46
N LEU A 144 16.34 12.07 7.86
CA LEU A 144 16.87 11.67 9.17
C LEU A 144 18.35 12.06 9.35
N SER A 145 19.15 11.94 8.31
CA SER A 145 20.56 12.36 8.33
C SER A 145 20.70 13.87 8.54
N GLN A 146 19.85 14.67 7.89
CA GLN A 146 19.83 16.12 8.07
C GLN A 146 19.43 16.51 9.52
N ILE A 147 18.38 15.88 10.07
CA ILE A 147 18.00 16.10 11.47
C ILE A 147 19.14 15.73 12.41
N ALA A 148 19.79 14.59 12.20
CA ALA A 148 20.93 14.16 13.01
C ALA A 148 22.06 15.17 13.00
N GLN A 149 22.38 15.76 11.84
CA GLN A 149 23.39 16.80 11.71
C GLN A 149 23.00 18.09 12.43
N GLN A 150 21.74 18.51 12.33
CA GLN A 150 21.24 19.75 12.96
C GLN A 150 21.17 19.65 14.48
N GLN A 151 20.84 18.49 15.02
CA GLN A 151 20.63 18.25 16.45
C GLN A 151 21.83 17.61 17.15
N GLY A 152 22.91 17.33 16.42
CA GLY A 152 24.09 16.65 16.96
C GLY A 152 23.90 15.16 17.21
N GLY A 153 22.80 14.59 16.72
CA GLY A 153 22.50 13.16 16.84
C GLY A 153 21.00 12.85 16.75
N LEU A 154 20.67 11.58 16.78
CA LEU A 154 19.30 11.09 16.88
C LEU A 154 19.14 10.31 18.18
N ILE A 155 18.05 10.54 18.89
CA ILE A 155 17.64 9.66 19.98
C ILE A 155 16.92 8.48 19.34
N ILE A 156 17.46 7.29 19.51
CA ILE A 156 16.95 6.06 18.93
C ILE A 156 16.41 5.17 20.06
N ALA A 157 15.15 4.82 19.99
CA ALA A 157 14.56 3.74 20.79
C ALA A 157 14.59 2.44 19.97
N ARG A 158 15.08 1.37 20.61
CA ARG A 158 15.00 0.01 20.06
C ARG A 158 13.98 -0.78 20.85
N ASP A 159 13.01 -1.31 20.14
CA ASP A 159 12.04 -2.27 20.68
C ASP A 159 12.08 -3.56 19.88
N GLY A 160 11.69 -4.67 20.48
CA GLY A 160 11.68 -5.98 19.86
C GLY A 160 10.34 -6.66 20.01
N LEU A 161 9.80 -7.20 18.94
CA LEU A 161 8.63 -8.06 18.97
C LEU A 161 9.05 -9.49 19.24
N ALA A 162 8.38 -10.12 20.20
CA ALA A 162 8.57 -11.54 20.49
C ALA A 162 8.21 -12.38 19.24
N PRO A 163 9.03 -13.38 18.90
CA PRO A 163 8.75 -14.26 17.78
C PRO A 163 7.49 -15.10 18.05
N GLN A 164 6.73 -15.34 17.01
CA GLN A 164 5.56 -16.21 17.04
C GLN A 164 5.73 -17.35 16.04
N GLY A 165 5.57 -18.60 16.51
CA GLY A 165 5.49 -19.76 15.63
C GLY A 165 6.69 -19.96 14.70
N GLY A 166 7.92 -19.78 15.18
CA GLY A 166 9.15 -19.98 14.40
C GLY A 166 9.58 -18.78 13.53
N GLU A 167 9.00 -17.60 13.78
CA GLU A 167 9.43 -16.36 13.14
C GLU A 167 10.78 -15.88 13.69
N PRO A 168 11.60 -15.18 12.88
CA PRO A 168 12.73 -14.44 13.39
C PRO A 168 12.27 -13.31 14.32
N GLN A 169 13.09 -12.96 15.30
CA GLN A 169 12.85 -11.79 16.13
C GLN A 169 12.88 -10.53 15.26
N ILE A 170 11.84 -9.70 15.37
CA ILE A 170 11.76 -8.43 14.68
C ILE A 170 12.13 -7.32 15.65
N GLY A 171 13.17 -6.56 15.34
CA GLY A 171 13.55 -5.36 16.07
C GLY A 171 13.09 -4.12 15.34
N PHE A 172 12.49 -3.18 16.05
CA PHE A 172 12.18 -1.84 15.53
C PHE A 172 13.18 -0.84 16.11
N ILE A 173 13.62 0.07 15.26
CA ILE A 173 14.44 1.20 15.65
C ILE A 173 13.65 2.45 15.30
N ARG A 174 13.34 3.28 16.29
CA ARG A 174 12.61 4.53 16.11
C ARG A 174 13.48 5.71 16.44
N ALA A 175 13.45 6.73 15.60
CA ALA A 175 14.06 8.02 15.87
C ALA A 175 13.03 8.88 16.64
N LEU A 176 13.22 9.07 17.94
CA LEU A 176 12.30 9.79 18.81
C LEU A 176 12.30 11.30 18.59
N THR A 177 13.38 11.85 18.03
CA THR A 177 13.56 13.29 17.82
C THR A 177 13.09 13.79 16.46
N SER A 178 12.73 12.89 15.55
CA SER A 178 12.44 13.25 14.16
C SER A 178 10.99 13.71 13.91
N GLY A 179 10.07 13.46 14.84
CA GLY A 179 8.64 13.66 14.60
C GLY A 179 8.07 12.77 13.48
N LEU A 180 8.87 11.84 12.94
CA LEU A 180 8.44 10.84 11.98
C LEU A 180 7.89 9.64 12.77
N THR A 181 6.61 9.44 12.70
CA THR A 181 5.91 8.26 13.23
C THR A 181 5.48 7.35 12.11
#